data_90f26a4461aa4ffe5e3a7a31c76955d3
#
_entry.id   90f26a4461aa4ffe5e3a7a31c76955d3
#
_cell.length_a   1.000
_cell.length_b   1.000
_cell.length_c   1.000
_cell.angle_alpha   90.00
_cell.angle_beta   90.00
_cell.angle_gamma   90.00
#
_symmetry.space_group_name_H-M   'P 1'
#
loop_
_entity.id
_entity.type
_entity.pdbx_description
1 polymer ?
#
loop_
_entity_poly.entity_id
_entity_poly.type
_entity_poly.pdbx_seq_one_letter_code
_entity_poly.pdbx_strand_id
1 'polypeptide(L)'
;MRHLFALAAALLIAACTPQQQDELARDAAKNAVRPVIQERLPGVPAEPATDCVIDNATASEILSLAADAVTGPTASTVEIVTRILSRPETLTCLATEGLPPLLGRF
;
A
#
# COMPACT_ATOMS: atom_id res chain seq x y z
N MET A 1 -43.23 -5.04 -1.56
CA MET A 1 -42.08 -5.89 -1.23
C MET A 1 -40.90 -5.67 -2.13
N ARG A 2 -41.04 -5.55 -3.45
CA ARG A 2 -39.91 -5.32 -4.36
C ARG A 2 -39.16 -4.02 -4.08
N HIS A 3 -39.85 -2.97 -3.68
CA HIS A 3 -39.24 -1.66 -3.39
C HIS A 3 -38.42 -1.66 -2.10
N LEU A 4 -38.78 -2.48 -1.11
CA LEU A 4 -38.06 -2.61 0.12
C LEU A 4 -36.69 -3.30 -0.06
N PHE A 5 -36.61 -4.31 -0.92
CA PHE A 5 -35.37 -4.97 -1.25
C PHE A 5 -34.41 -4.05 -2.02
N ALA A 6 -34.96 -3.26 -2.97
CA ALA A 6 -34.18 -2.31 -3.73
C ALA A 6 -33.60 -1.20 -2.84
N LEU A 7 -34.36 -0.71 -1.87
CA LEU A 7 -33.91 0.29 -0.90
C LEU A 7 -32.82 -0.28 0.03
N ALA A 8 -32.97 -1.52 0.49
CA ALA A 8 -31.97 -2.17 1.33
C ALA A 8 -30.66 -2.39 0.57
N ALA A 9 -30.70 -2.79 -0.69
CA ALA A 9 -29.54 -2.96 -1.54
C ALA A 9 -28.81 -1.62 -1.78
N ALA A 10 -29.57 -0.54 -2.03
CA ALA A 10 -29.01 0.80 -2.19
C ALA A 10 -28.30 1.30 -0.93
N LEU A 11 -28.86 1.01 0.24
CA LEU A 11 -28.23 1.36 1.52
C LEU A 11 -26.95 0.60 1.77
N LEU A 12 -26.86 -0.68 1.39
CA LEU A 12 -25.63 -1.48 1.50
C LEU A 12 -24.51 -0.96 0.60
N ILE A 13 -24.85 -0.51 -0.61
CA ILE A 13 -23.86 0.09 -1.54
C ILE A 13 -23.37 1.43 -1.00
N ALA A 14 -24.26 2.21 -0.39
CA ALA A 14 -23.91 3.51 0.21
C ALA A 14 -23.03 3.37 1.46
N ALA A 15 -23.01 2.20 2.11
CA ALA A 15 -22.16 1.95 3.29
C ALA A 15 -20.67 1.83 2.95
N CYS A 16 -20.30 1.54 1.69
CA CYS A 16 -18.92 1.51 1.23
C CYS A 16 -18.54 2.87 0.66
N THR A 17 -17.98 3.75 1.49
CA THR A 17 -17.50 5.06 1.02
C THR A 17 -16.25 4.88 0.17
N PRO A 18 -15.97 5.80 -0.78
CA PRO A 18 -14.71 5.78 -1.54
C PRO A 18 -13.47 5.79 -0.65
N GLN A 19 -13.53 6.46 0.49
CA GLN A 19 -12.42 6.51 1.46
C GLN A 19 -12.15 5.13 2.08
N GLN A 20 -13.19 4.39 2.44
CA GLN A 20 -13.03 3.04 2.98
C GLN A 20 -12.48 2.08 1.95
N GLN A 21 -12.88 2.21 0.69
CA GLN A 21 -12.32 1.41 -0.40
C GLN A 21 -10.85 1.71 -0.61
N ASP A 22 -10.46 2.97 -0.54
CA ASP A 22 -9.07 3.40 -0.67
C ASP A 22 -8.22 2.85 0.48
N GLU A 23 -8.70 2.91 1.72
CA GLU A 23 -8.01 2.37 2.88
C GLU A 23 -7.81 0.85 2.77
N LEU A 24 -8.85 0.11 2.36
CA LEU A 24 -8.76 -1.34 2.15
C LEU A 24 -7.77 -1.69 1.07
N ALA A 25 -7.77 -0.95 -0.04
CA ALA A 25 -6.82 -1.16 -1.12
C ALA A 25 -5.38 -0.88 -0.67
N ARG A 26 -5.18 0.18 0.12
CA ARG A 26 -3.87 0.51 0.68
C ARG A 26 -3.38 -0.57 1.65
N ASP A 27 -4.24 -1.05 2.53
CA ASP A 27 -3.88 -2.12 3.48
C ASP A 27 -3.51 -3.41 2.75
N ALA A 28 -4.28 -3.79 1.73
CA ALA A 28 -3.97 -4.94 0.88
C ALA A 28 -2.64 -4.74 0.15
N ALA A 29 -2.41 -3.55 -0.41
CA ALA A 29 -1.17 -3.21 -1.11
C ALA A 29 0.05 -3.31 -0.18
N LYS A 30 -0.07 -2.89 1.09
CA LYS A 30 1.00 -3.03 2.09
C LYS A 30 1.41 -4.49 2.28
N ASN A 31 0.46 -5.42 2.25
CA ASN A 31 0.76 -6.84 2.37
C ASN A 31 1.58 -7.38 1.20
N ALA A 32 1.44 -6.80 0.01
CA ALA A 32 2.29 -7.15 -1.12
C ALA A 32 3.67 -6.48 -1.06
N VAL A 33 3.73 -5.25 -0.58
CA VAL A 33 4.97 -4.44 -0.52
C VAL A 33 5.91 -4.90 0.59
N ARG A 34 5.38 -5.22 1.77
CA ARG A 34 6.20 -5.56 2.94
C ARG A 34 7.23 -6.66 2.69
N PRO A 35 6.88 -7.81 2.08
CA PRO A 35 7.87 -8.86 1.80
C PRO A 35 8.96 -8.38 0.83
N VAL A 36 8.62 -7.55 -0.14
CA VAL A 36 9.57 -7.00 -1.09
C VAL A 36 10.59 -6.10 -0.38
N ILE A 37 10.12 -5.24 0.53
CA ILE A 37 10.99 -4.38 1.33
C ILE A 37 11.93 -5.22 2.20
N GLN A 38 11.41 -6.24 2.87
CA GLN A 38 12.22 -7.11 3.73
C GLN A 38 13.33 -7.83 2.96
N GLU A 39 13.02 -8.24 1.72
CA GLU A 39 13.97 -8.96 0.87
C GLU A 39 14.98 -8.01 0.22
N ARG A 40 14.53 -6.85 -0.28
CA ARG A 40 15.34 -5.93 -1.07
C ARG A 40 16.09 -4.90 -0.24
N LEU A 41 15.58 -4.55 0.94
CA LEU A 41 16.16 -3.56 1.83
C LEU A 41 16.36 -4.16 3.23
N PRO A 42 17.23 -5.20 3.36
CA PRO A 42 17.50 -5.79 4.66
C PRO A 42 18.13 -4.73 5.58
N GLY A 43 17.67 -4.70 6.83
CA GLY A 43 18.14 -3.71 7.81
C GLY A 43 17.35 -2.41 7.84
N VAL A 44 16.52 -2.14 6.84
CA VAL A 44 15.60 -0.99 6.87
C VAL A 44 14.32 -1.42 7.60
N PRO A 45 13.79 -0.61 8.55
CA PRO A 45 12.52 -0.95 9.20
C PRO A 45 11.40 -1.11 8.17
N ALA A 46 10.79 -2.30 8.15
CA ALA A 46 9.85 -2.66 7.09
C ALA A 46 8.56 -1.84 7.13
N GLU A 47 8.02 -1.53 8.31
CA GLU A 47 6.75 -0.81 8.43
C GLU A 47 6.86 0.64 7.93
N PRO A 48 7.80 1.47 8.41
CA PRO A 48 7.95 2.82 7.88
C PRO A 48 8.29 2.85 6.40
N ALA A 49 9.13 1.94 5.92
CA ALA A 49 9.49 1.86 4.51
C ALA A 49 8.29 1.48 3.64
N THR A 50 7.46 0.52 4.10
CA THR A 50 6.22 0.14 3.42
C THR A 50 5.27 1.33 3.33
N ASP A 51 5.09 2.06 4.43
CA ASP A 51 4.24 3.25 4.45
C ASP A 51 4.73 4.32 3.46
N CYS A 52 6.03 4.54 3.37
CA CYS A 52 6.61 5.48 2.40
C CYS A 52 6.31 5.07 0.95
N VAL A 53 6.40 3.78 0.64
CA VAL A 53 6.06 3.27 -0.69
C VAL A 53 4.59 3.51 -1.00
N ILE A 54 3.70 3.16 -0.09
CA ILE A 54 2.26 3.29 -0.29
C ILE A 54 1.84 4.76 -0.41
N ASP A 55 2.41 5.63 0.42
CA ASP A 55 2.08 7.06 0.41
C ASP A 55 2.51 7.75 -0.90
N ASN A 56 3.49 7.20 -1.59
CA ASN A 56 4.02 7.77 -2.84
C ASN A 56 3.63 6.96 -4.09
N ALA A 57 2.73 5.99 -3.94
CA ALA A 57 2.19 5.22 -5.04
C ALA A 57 0.99 5.94 -5.66
N THR A 58 0.80 5.75 -6.96
CA THR A 58 -0.42 6.21 -7.64
C THR A 58 -1.58 5.28 -7.31
N ALA A 59 -2.82 5.75 -7.52
CA ALA A 59 -4.01 4.92 -7.31
C ALA A 59 -3.96 3.63 -8.13
N SER A 60 -3.49 3.71 -9.37
CA SER A 60 -3.32 2.56 -10.25
C SER A 60 -2.31 1.55 -9.69
N GLU A 61 -1.19 2.04 -9.16
CA GLU A 61 -0.18 1.21 -8.53
C GLU A 61 -0.71 0.52 -7.27
N ILE A 62 -1.46 1.24 -6.45
CA ILE A 62 -2.12 0.69 -5.25
C ILE A 62 -3.02 -0.48 -5.62
N LEU A 63 -3.84 -0.32 -6.65
CA LEU A 63 -4.75 -1.39 -7.09
C LEU A 63 -3.99 -2.60 -7.61
N SER A 64 -2.92 -2.39 -8.35
CA SER A 64 -2.08 -3.49 -8.85
C SER A 64 -1.40 -4.23 -7.71
N LEU A 65 -0.87 -3.50 -6.73
CA LEU A 65 -0.24 -4.10 -5.55
C LEU A 65 -1.26 -4.85 -4.69
N ALA A 66 -2.46 -4.31 -4.52
CA ALA A 66 -3.53 -4.96 -3.78
C ALA A 66 -3.94 -6.29 -4.44
N ALA A 67 -4.00 -6.32 -5.76
CA ALA A 67 -4.27 -7.55 -6.51
C ALA A 67 -3.16 -8.59 -6.32
N ASP A 68 -1.90 -8.15 -6.30
CA ASP A 68 -0.75 -9.03 -6.09
C ASP A 68 -0.72 -9.63 -4.68
N ALA A 69 -1.31 -8.97 -3.70
CA ALA A 69 -1.37 -9.47 -2.33
C ALA A 69 -2.15 -10.80 -2.21
N VAL A 70 -3.08 -11.06 -3.12
CA VAL A 70 -3.89 -12.28 -3.13
C VAL A 70 -3.06 -13.50 -3.52
N THR A 71 -2.15 -13.33 -4.48
CA THR A 71 -1.34 -14.42 -5.03
C THR A 71 0.09 -14.45 -4.48
N GLY A 72 0.49 -13.39 -3.75
CA GLY A 72 1.85 -13.19 -3.27
C GLY A 72 2.68 -12.34 -4.23
N PRO A 73 3.88 -11.89 -3.79
CA PRO A 73 4.72 -11.03 -4.63
C PRO A 73 5.14 -11.71 -5.93
N THR A 74 5.02 -10.98 -7.03
CA THR A 74 5.44 -11.41 -8.37
C THR A 74 6.57 -10.51 -8.87
N ALA A 75 7.12 -10.82 -10.04
CA ALA A 75 8.09 -9.95 -10.70
C ALA A 75 7.50 -8.55 -10.95
N SER A 76 6.20 -8.49 -11.27
CA SER A 76 5.47 -7.23 -11.43
C SER A 76 5.43 -6.42 -10.13
N THR A 77 5.20 -7.09 -8.99
CA THR A 77 5.21 -6.43 -7.68
C THR A 77 6.56 -5.77 -7.41
N VAL A 78 7.65 -6.49 -7.63
CA VAL A 78 9.01 -5.99 -7.43
C VAL A 78 9.28 -4.78 -8.34
N GLU A 79 8.84 -4.85 -9.60
CA GLU A 79 9.01 -3.76 -10.55
C GLU A 79 8.29 -2.49 -10.10
N ILE A 80 7.03 -2.61 -9.66
CA ILE A 80 6.25 -1.48 -9.17
C ILE A 80 6.92 -0.86 -7.94
N VAL A 81 7.29 -1.67 -6.96
CA VAL A 81 7.95 -1.20 -5.74
C VAL A 81 9.27 -0.50 -6.06
N THR A 82 10.08 -1.07 -6.95
CA THR A 82 11.36 -0.48 -7.36
C THR A 82 11.15 0.88 -8.01
N ARG A 83 10.13 1.01 -8.85
CA ARG A 83 9.79 2.28 -9.50
C ARG A 83 9.41 3.34 -8.47
N ILE A 84 8.58 2.97 -7.50
CA ILE A 84 8.17 3.90 -6.44
C ILE A 84 9.37 4.30 -5.57
N LEU A 85 10.23 3.36 -5.23
CA LEU A 85 11.44 3.62 -4.43
C LEU A 85 12.41 4.59 -5.13
N SER A 86 12.35 4.67 -6.45
CA SER A 86 13.20 5.58 -7.23
C SER A 86 12.68 7.02 -7.26
N ARG A 87 11.48 7.27 -6.76
CA ARG A 87 10.89 8.61 -6.74
C ARG A 87 11.53 9.47 -5.66
N PRO A 88 11.86 10.75 -5.95
CA PRO A 88 12.46 11.64 -4.95
C PRO A 88 11.61 11.79 -3.68
N GLU A 89 10.29 11.83 -3.81
CA GLU A 89 9.36 11.94 -2.68
C GLU A 89 9.44 10.72 -1.76
N THR A 90 9.57 9.53 -2.34
CA THR A 90 9.74 8.30 -1.57
C THR A 90 11.07 8.29 -0.83
N LEU A 91 12.14 8.70 -1.48
CA LEU A 91 13.47 8.79 -0.88
C LEU A 91 13.48 9.78 0.29
N THR A 92 12.81 10.92 0.13
CA THR A 92 12.65 11.90 1.21
C THR A 92 11.88 11.30 2.39
N CYS A 93 10.79 10.59 2.12
CA CYS A 93 10.01 9.90 3.14
C CYS A 93 10.86 8.88 3.89
N LEU A 94 11.64 8.07 3.18
CA LEU A 94 12.53 7.08 3.80
C LEU A 94 13.59 7.74 4.67
N ALA A 95 14.14 8.86 4.22
CA ALA A 95 15.15 9.59 4.98
C ALA A 95 14.59 10.18 6.27
N THR A 96 13.34 10.64 6.27
CA THR A 96 12.73 11.29 7.43
C THR A 96 12.01 10.34 8.36
N GLU A 97 11.41 9.27 7.86
CA GLU A 97 10.57 8.37 8.65
C GLU A 97 11.11 6.94 8.73
N GLY A 98 11.81 6.49 7.69
CA GLY A 98 12.32 5.12 7.62
C GLY A 98 13.68 4.93 8.28
N LEU A 99 14.57 5.90 8.15
CA LEU A 99 15.95 5.82 8.63
C LEU A 99 16.20 6.42 10.02
N PRO A 100 15.44 7.42 10.53
CA PRO A 100 15.73 8.03 11.83
C PRO A 100 15.93 7.04 12.99
N PRO A 101 15.13 5.95 13.10
CA PRO A 101 15.34 4.95 14.15
C PRO A 101 16.73 4.28 14.08
N LEU A 102 17.31 4.18 12.89
CA LEU A 102 18.66 3.64 12.70
C LEU A 102 19.72 4.67 13.01
N LEU A 103 19.51 5.93 12.59
CA LEU A 103 20.44 7.02 12.83
C LEU A 103 20.56 7.38 14.31
N GLY A 104 19.47 7.22 15.07
CA GLY A 104 19.47 7.46 16.52
C GLY A 104 20.29 6.46 17.32
N ARG A 105 20.83 5.43 16.70
CA ARG A 105 21.71 4.43 17.35
C ARG A 105 23.20 4.71 17.15
N PHE A 106 23.49 5.67 16.32
CA PHE A 106 24.84 6.12 16.08
C PHE A 106 25.13 7.41 16.84
#